data_6166e0fff4b6173a1369a85c53659e05
#
_entry.id   6166e0fff4b6173a1369a85c53659e05
#
_cell.length_a   1.000
_cell.length_b   1.000
_cell.length_c   1.000
_cell.angle_alpha   90.00
_cell.angle_beta   90.00
_cell.angle_gamma   90.00
#
_symmetry.space_group_name_H-M   'P 1'
#
loop_
_entity.id
_entity.type
_entity.pdbx_description
1 polymer ?
#
loop_
_entity_poly.entity_id
_entity_poly.type
_entity_poly.pdbx_seq_one_letter_code
_entity_poly.pdbx_strand_id
1 'polypeptide(L)'
;MTRPRTLDAWLTYLETLHPKAIAMGLDRIVAVAQRMSIRIDCAVITVAGTNGKGSTCAMLETIYRRAGFRTALYTSPHLIRFNERVRIDASEASDEALTGAFETVEAARESGDADAVATPLTYFEFSTLAALLLFSEARLDVLILEVGLGGRLDAVNLIDADVAVITSIDIDHVDYLGTTREDIGREKAGIFRPAKRAVCGDPNPPQSLLDHAAAIGAPLWRIGRDYGYAAEGAQWRYEGPGGARYGLPFPALRGAHQLGNAATALAAVDALRERLPVSAGAVREGLVHVELAGRFQVLPGRPAIVLDVAHNPQAARALADTLSTMGYFPRTLGVFGMLADKDIDAVVTALAPRIDAWYVAPLPGPRGASSARIEAALTDGGVAERSIRAFADIGQAFDAARNDANETDRIAAFGSFLTVGAALAAARRRP
;
A
#
# COMPACT_ATOMS: atom_id res chain seq x y z
N MET A 1 -3.74 -34.28 1.79
CA MET A 1 -2.53 -33.71 1.14
C MET A 1 -1.44 -33.60 2.18
N THR A 2 -0.16 -33.81 1.83
CA THR A 2 0.96 -33.53 2.75
C THR A 2 1.06 -32.03 2.96
N ARG A 3 1.19 -31.59 4.23
CA ARG A 3 1.32 -30.14 4.56
C ARG A 3 2.57 -29.55 3.88
N PRO A 4 2.47 -28.32 3.35
CA PRO A 4 3.62 -27.62 2.77
C PRO A 4 4.76 -27.48 3.79
N ARG A 5 6.02 -27.45 3.32
CA ARG A 5 7.21 -27.36 4.20
C ARG A 5 8.03 -26.08 4.00
N THR A 6 7.80 -25.38 2.91
CA THR A 6 8.49 -24.13 2.58
C THR A 6 7.48 -23.01 2.43
N LEU A 7 7.91 -21.75 2.59
CA LEU A 7 7.04 -20.59 2.43
C LEU A 7 6.39 -20.56 1.03
N ASP A 8 7.15 -20.77 -0.04
CA ASP A 8 6.62 -20.80 -1.41
C ASP A 8 5.57 -21.89 -1.63
N ALA A 9 5.80 -23.08 -1.05
CA ALA A 9 4.81 -24.15 -1.13
C ALA A 9 3.52 -23.79 -0.36
N TRP A 10 3.64 -23.11 0.78
CA TRP A 10 2.49 -22.58 1.52
C TRP A 10 1.74 -21.53 0.70
N LEU A 11 2.43 -20.56 0.10
CA LEU A 11 1.79 -19.52 -0.69
C LEU A 11 1.01 -20.10 -1.87
N THR A 12 1.60 -21.08 -2.58
CA THR A 12 0.91 -21.83 -3.64
C THR A 12 -0.33 -22.58 -3.12
N TYR A 13 -0.23 -23.21 -1.96
CA TYR A 13 -1.36 -23.88 -1.32
C TYR A 13 -2.48 -22.92 -0.96
N LEU A 14 -2.16 -21.76 -0.39
CA LEU A 14 -3.14 -20.73 -0.01
C LEU A 14 -3.98 -20.22 -1.18
N GLU A 15 -3.42 -20.16 -2.38
CA GLU A 15 -4.15 -19.78 -3.59
C GLU A 15 -5.27 -20.78 -3.95
N THR A 16 -5.21 -22.01 -3.44
CA THR A 16 -6.18 -23.08 -3.72
C THR A 16 -7.29 -23.21 -2.66
N LEU A 17 -7.13 -22.58 -1.49
CA LEU A 17 -8.03 -22.78 -0.34
C LEU A 17 -9.43 -22.19 -0.53
N HIS A 18 -9.57 -21.16 -1.34
CA HIS A 18 -10.84 -20.51 -1.60
C HIS A 18 -11.09 -20.37 -3.11
N PRO A 19 -12.31 -20.67 -3.60
CA PRO A 19 -12.62 -20.59 -5.05
C PRO A 19 -12.56 -19.16 -5.61
N LYS A 20 -12.65 -18.14 -4.73
CA LYS A 20 -12.55 -16.73 -5.09
C LYS A 20 -11.28 -16.13 -4.51
N ALA A 21 -10.48 -15.44 -5.31
CA ALA A 21 -9.31 -14.71 -4.84
C ALA A 21 -9.66 -13.59 -3.84
N ILE A 22 -10.84 -12.97 -4.01
CA ILE A 22 -11.40 -11.95 -3.12
C ILE A 22 -12.81 -12.38 -2.72
N ALA A 23 -13.06 -12.50 -1.43
CA ALA A 23 -14.38 -12.76 -0.85
C ALA A 23 -14.55 -11.89 0.39
N MET A 24 -15.37 -10.84 0.26
CA MET A 24 -15.64 -9.89 1.34
C MET A 24 -16.46 -10.57 2.46
N GLY A 25 -16.16 -10.23 3.71
CA GLY A 25 -16.86 -10.73 4.89
C GLY A 25 -15.89 -11.07 6.02
N LEU A 26 -16.36 -10.99 7.27
CA LEU A 26 -15.54 -11.26 8.45
C LEU A 26 -15.87 -12.60 9.14
N ASP A 27 -16.99 -13.25 8.83
CA ASP A 27 -17.46 -14.42 9.56
C ASP A 27 -16.43 -15.56 9.57
N ARG A 28 -15.80 -15.82 8.43
CA ARG A 28 -14.79 -16.88 8.28
C ARG A 28 -13.55 -16.61 9.13
N ILE A 29 -12.99 -15.41 9.01
CA ILE A 29 -11.77 -15.04 9.74
C ILE A 29 -12.01 -14.93 11.24
N VAL A 30 -13.17 -14.41 11.67
CA VAL A 30 -13.58 -14.34 13.08
C VAL A 30 -13.67 -15.74 13.68
N ALA A 31 -14.32 -16.69 13.00
CA ALA A 31 -14.46 -18.06 13.47
C ALA A 31 -13.09 -18.73 13.70
N VAL A 32 -12.11 -18.53 12.82
CA VAL A 32 -10.77 -19.10 12.97
C VAL A 32 -9.96 -18.35 14.03
N ALA A 33 -10.02 -17.01 14.05
CA ALA A 33 -9.32 -16.19 15.05
C ALA A 33 -9.72 -16.53 16.49
N GLN A 34 -11.01 -16.80 16.73
CA GLN A 34 -11.51 -17.22 18.04
C GLN A 34 -10.85 -18.52 18.52
N ARG A 35 -10.60 -19.48 17.63
CA ARG A 35 -9.91 -20.75 17.95
C ARG A 35 -8.43 -20.53 18.24
N MET A 36 -7.81 -19.50 17.67
CA MET A 36 -6.40 -19.16 17.85
C MET A 36 -6.12 -18.34 19.11
N SER A 37 -7.14 -17.80 19.77
CA SER A 37 -7.00 -16.95 20.98
C SER A 37 -6.03 -15.77 20.79
N ILE A 38 -6.02 -15.16 19.59
CA ILE A 38 -5.19 -14.00 19.25
C ILE A 38 -5.58 -12.80 20.14
N ARG A 39 -4.62 -12.19 20.82
CA ARG A 39 -4.79 -10.98 21.62
C ARG A 39 -3.78 -9.93 21.25
N ILE A 40 -4.25 -8.72 21.01
CA ILE A 40 -3.40 -7.55 20.70
C ILE A 40 -3.59 -6.53 21.83
N ASP A 41 -2.56 -6.37 22.67
CA ASP A 41 -2.61 -5.54 23.88
C ASP A 41 -1.91 -4.16 23.70
N CYS A 42 -1.41 -3.85 22.49
CA CYS A 42 -0.76 -2.59 22.15
C CYS A 42 -1.74 -1.57 21.54
N ALA A 43 -1.26 -0.35 21.22
CA ALA A 43 -2.04 0.61 20.43
C ALA A 43 -2.19 0.14 18.99
N VAL A 44 -3.40 0.26 18.42
CA VAL A 44 -3.67 -0.19 17.04
C VAL A 44 -4.03 1.02 16.17
N ILE A 45 -3.30 1.18 15.05
CA ILE A 45 -3.60 2.16 14.00
C ILE A 45 -3.99 1.39 12.73
N THR A 46 -5.23 1.55 12.28
CA THR A 46 -5.69 0.95 11.02
C THR A 46 -5.76 2.01 9.92
N VAL A 47 -5.09 1.76 8.78
CA VAL A 47 -4.96 2.71 7.68
C VAL A 47 -5.66 2.16 6.43
N ALA A 48 -6.74 2.84 6.01
CA ALA A 48 -7.44 2.60 4.76
C ALA A 48 -7.30 3.81 3.81
N GLY A 49 -7.72 3.63 2.57
CA GLY A 49 -7.68 4.67 1.54
C GLY A 49 -7.57 4.06 0.15
N THR A 50 -7.71 4.87 -0.88
CA THR A 50 -7.43 4.44 -2.25
C THR A 50 -5.93 4.47 -2.49
N ASN A 51 -5.29 5.62 -2.36
CA ASN A 51 -3.85 5.82 -2.49
C ASN A 51 -3.24 6.34 -1.17
N GLY A 52 -1.93 6.19 -0.98
CA GLY A 52 -1.21 6.73 0.17
C GLY A 52 -1.14 5.83 1.41
N LYS A 53 -1.90 4.73 1.47
CA LYS A 53 -1.91 3.81 2.63
C LYS A 53 -0.50 3.39 3.07
N GLY A 54 0.21 2.67 2.19
CA GLY A 54 1.55 2.18 2.50
C GLY A 54 2.55 3.28 2.86
N SER A 55 2.48 4.47 2.20
CA SER A 55 3.33 5.62 2.54
C SER A 55 3.04 6.13 3.95
N THR A 56 1.76 6.26 4.33
CA THR A 56 1.34 6.68 5.67
C THR A 56 1.76 5.64 6.71
N CYS A 57 1.58 4.35 6.43
CA CYS A 57 2.02 3.25 7.30
C CYS A 57 3.54 3.27 7.53
N ALA A 58 4.34 3.42 6.46
CA ALA A 58 5.80 3.48 6.56
C ALA A 58 6.28 4.70 7.36
N MET A 59 5.64 5.87 7.18
CA MET A 59 5.93 7.06 7.97
C MET A 59 5.59 6.84 9.46
N LEU A 60 4.44 6.28 9.77
CA LEU A 60 4.03 5.95 11.14
C LEU A 60 5.03 4.99 11.80
N GLU A 61 5.37 3.88 11.14
CA GLU A 61 6.33 2.91 11.64
C GLU A 61 7.68 3.57 11.93
N THR A 62 8.21 4.34 10.96
CA THR A 62 9.52 4.97 11.12
C THR A 62 9.53 6.01 12.23
N ILE A 63 8.47 6.84 12.35
CA ILE A 63 8.34 7.85 13.40
C ILE A 63 8.28 7.19 14.79
N TYR A 64 7.45 6.17 14.98
CA TYR A 64 7.34 5.49 16.28
C TYR A 64 8.64 4.75 16.67
N ARG A 65 9.28 4.10 15.71
CA ARG A 65 10.61 3.49 15.96
C ARG A 65 11.66 4.51 16.37
N ARG A 66 11.72 5.67 15.70
CA ARG A 66 12.62 6.77 16.08
C ARG A 66 12.28 7.38 17.44
N ALA A 67 11.05 7.24 17.89
CA ALA A 67 10.63 7.58 19.24
C ALA A 67 10.98 6.51 20.29
N GLY A 68 11.52 5.37 19.88
CA GLY A 68 11.93 4.27 20.77
C GLY A 68 10.84 3.24 21.05
N PHE A 69 9.71 3.29 20.35
CA PHE A 69 8.63 2.32 20.50
C PHE A 69 8.86 1.08 19.64
N ARG A 70 8.45 -0.08 20.14
CA ARG A 70 8.42 -1.34 19.40
C ARG A 70 7.19 -1.38 18.50
N THR A 71 7.43 -1.50 17.19
CA THR A 71 6.41 -1.43 16.17
C THR A 71 6.15 -2.79 15.53
N ALA A 72 4.90 -3.03 15.10
CA ALA A 72 4.62 -4.01 14.08
C ALA A 72 3.85 -3.36 12.94
N LEU A 73 4.06 -3.86 11.72
CA LEU A 73 3.44 -3.36 10.52
C LEU A 73 2.97 -4.52 9.63
N TYR A 74 1.69 -4.49 9.26
CA TYR A 74 1.12 -5.34 8.22
C TYR A 74 0.75 -4.52 7.01
N THR A 75 1.30 -4.86 5.82
CA THR A 75 1.05 -4.16 4.56
C THR A 75 0.75 -5.11 3.42
N SER A 76 0.09 -4.62 2.37
CA SER A 76 -0.19 -5.39 1.16
C SER A 76 -0.43 -4.50 -0.07
N PRO A 77 -0.09 -5.02 -1.28
CA PRO A 77 0.67 -6.24 -1.54
C PRO A 77 2.18 -6.05 -1.34
N HIS A 78 2.96 -7.12 -1.40
CA HIS A 78 4.43 -7.06 -1.46
C HIS A 78 4.94 -6.77 -2.89
N LEU A 79 6.20 -6.38 -3.03
CA LEU A 79 6.85 -6.18 -4.32
C LEU A 79 7.59 -7.43 -4.81
N ILE A 80 8.39 -8.05 -3.96
CA ILE A 80 9.26 -9.19 -4.32
C ILE A 80 8.96 -10.40 -3.45
N ARG A 81 8.96 -10.24 -2.11
CA ARG A 81 8.83 -11.32 -1.14
C ARG A 81 7.62 -11.15 -0.24
N PHE A 82 6.93 -12.24 0.03
CA PHE A 82 5.78 -12.24 0.94
C PHE A 82 6.11 -11.63 2.32
N ASN A 83 7.33 -11.86 2.81
CA ASN A 83 7.84 -11.38 4.10
C ASN A 83 7.72 -9.86 4.28
N GLU A 84 7.79 -9.08 3.18
CA GLU A 84 7.61 -7.62 3.19
C GLU A 84 6.28 -7.18 3.84
N ARG A 85 5.27 -8.09 3.84
CA ARG A 85 3.93 -7.82 4.40
C ARG A 85 3.91 -7.80 5.92
N VAL A 86 4.85 -8.50 6.58
CA VAL A 86 4.84 -8.72 8.03
C VAL A 86 6.16 -8.26 8.61
N ARG A 87 6.14 -7.12 9.29
CA ARG A 87 7.35 -6.54 9.88
C ARG A 87 7.18 -6.32 11.38
N ILE A 88 8.24 -6.61 12.12
CA ILE A 88 8.37 -6.30 13.56
C ILE A 88 9.66 -5.51 13.72
N ASP A 89 9.59 -4.31 14.29
CA ASP A 89 10.72 -3.35 14.41
C ASP A 89 11.43 -3.11 13.06
N ALA A 90 10.65 -2.95 11.98
CA ALA A 90 11.05 -2.83 10.58
C ALA A 90 11.84 -4.03 10.01
N SER A 91 11.96 -5.13 10.72
CA SER A 91 12.52 -6.38 10.19
C SER A 91 11.40 -7.24 9.65
N GLU A 92 11.59 -7.75 8.43
CA GLU A 92 10.67 -8.70 7.82
C GLU A 92 10.65 -10.01 8.64
N ALA A 93 9.45 -10.60 8.79
CA ALA A 93 9.33 -11.92 9.39
C ALA A 93 10.11 -12.97 8.57
N SER A 94 10.80 -13.89 9.23
CA SER A 94 11.54 -14.95 8.55
C SER A 94 10.61 -15.98 7.92
N ASP A 95 11.13 -16.75 6.95
CA ASP A 95 10.37 -17.83 6.31
C ASP A 95 9.92 -18.88 7.35
N GLU A 96 10.76 -19.16 8.36
CA GLU A 96 10.46 -20.08 9.45
C GLU A 96 9.34 -19.57 10.35
N ALA A 97 9.37 -18.27 10.71
CA ALA A 97 8.32 -17.67 11.51
C ALA A 97 6.96 -17.68 10.77
N LEU A 98 6.96 -17.34 9.48
CA LEU A 98 5.76 -17.35 8.65
C LEU A 98 5.22 -18.77 8.45
N THR A 99 6.08 -19.77 8.17
CA THR A 99 5.65 -21.15 8.00
C THR A 99 5.07 -21.72 9.29
N GLY A 100 5.68 -21.46 10.46
CA GLY A 100 5.13 -21.86 11.76
C GLY A 100 3.78 -21.21 12.06
N ALA A 101 3.63 -19.93 11.74
CA ALA A 101 2.35 -19.24 11.86
C ALA A 101 1.29 -19.84 10.91
N PHE A 102 1.66 -20.18 9.67
CA PHE A 102 0.77 -20.84 8.72
C PHE A 102 0.32 -22.22 9.19
N GLU A 103 1.19 -23.01 9.78
CA GLU A 103 0.84 -24.30 10.39
C GLU A 103 -0.21 -24.13 11.50
N THR A 104 -0.05 -23.12 12.35
CA THR A 104 -0.99 -22.81 13.43
C THR A 104 -2.35 -22.34 12.89
N VAL A 105 -2.38 -21.47 11.88
CA VAL A 105 -3.62 -21.03 11.21
C VAL A 105 -4.32 -22.24 10.58
N GLU A 106 -3.59 -23.11 9.89
CA GLU A 106 -4.15 -24.29 9.24
C GLU A 106 -4.78 -25.25 10.28
N ALA A 107 -4.09 -25.50 11.38
CA ALA A 107 -4.62 -26.32 12.46
C ALA A 107 -5.92 -25.73 13.03
N ALA A 108 -5.97 -24.40 13.25
CA ALA A 108 -7.17 -23.71 13.72
C ALA A 108 -8.31 -23.73 12.69
N ARG A 109 -8.00 -23.62 11.39
CA ARG A 109 -8.95 -23.69 10.30
C ARG A 109 -9.61 -25.07 10.18
N GLU A 110 -8.82 -26.13 10.42
CA GLU A 110 -9.27 -27.53 10.38
C GLU A 110 -9.98 -27.99 11.67
N SER A 111 -9.75 -27.33 12.81
CA SER A 111 -10.32 -27.71 14.13
C SER A 111 -11.78 -27.29 14.30
N GLY A 112 -12.67 -27.61 13.36
CA GLY A 112 -14.12 -27.51 13.50
C GLY A 112 -14.72 -28.70 14.25
N ASP A 113 -16.05 -28.76 14.40
CA ASP A 113 -16.75 -29.94 14.85
C ASP A 113 -16.34 -31.17 14.00
N ALA A 114 -16.34 -32.34 14.59
CA ALA A 114 -15.77 -33.57 13.99
C ALA A 114 -16.29 -33.89 12.56
N ASP A 115 -17.45 -33.35 12.18
CA ASP A 115 -18.08 -33.49 10.86
C ASP A 115 -18.04 -32.20 10.03
N ALA A 116 -17.39 -31.11 10.51
CA ALA A 116 -17.36 -29.83 9.83
C ALA A 116 -16.26 -29.78 8.75
N VAL A 117 -16.63 -29.30 7.57
CA VAL A 117 -15.66 -28.96 6.53
C VAL A 117 -14.79 -27.82 7.02
N ALA A 118 -13.47 -27.93 6.80
CA ALA A 118 -12.51 -26.88 7.15
C ALA A 118 -12.93 -25.51 6.62
N THR A 119 -12.80 -24.44 7.43
CA THR A 119 -13.23 -23.09 7.05
C THR A 119 -12.47 -22.59 5.81
N PRO A 120 -13.13 -22.24 4.70
CA PRO A 120 -12.47 -21.82 3.47
C PRO A 120 -11.98 -20.36 3.57
N LEU A 121 -10.77 -20.14 4.08
CA LEU A 121 -10.15 -18.82 4.14
C LEU A 121 -9.59 -18.42 2.77
N THR A 122 -9.76 -17.14 2.41
CA THR A 122 -9.03 -16.55 1.29
C THR A 122 -7.54 -16.43 1.63
N TYR A 123 -6.70 -16.29 0.60
CA TYR A 123 -5.26 -16.02 0.75
C TYR A 123 -5.01 -14.86 1.72
N PHE A 124 -5.79 -13.76 1.60
CA PHE A 124 -5.61 -12.57 2.43
C PHE A 124 -6.06 -12.79 3.88
N GLU A 125 -7.19 -13.44 4.11
CA GLU A 125 -7.66 -13.79 5.46
C GLU A 125 -6.66 -14.68 6.19
N PHE A 126 -6.16 -15.71 5.50
CA PHE A 126 -5.15 -16.61 6.05
C PHE A 126 -3.85 -15.89 6.42
N SER A 127 -3.36 -15.06 5.48
CA SER A 127 -2.16 -14.24 5.68
C SER A 127 -2.30 -13.26 6.83
N THR A 128 -3.49 -12.65 6.97
CA THR A 128 -3.79 -11.72 8.07
C THR A 128 -3.76 -12.41 9.41
N LEU A 129 -4.36 -13.61 9.54
CA LEU A 129 -4.32 -14.39 10.79
C LEU A 129 -2.90 -14.76 11.18
N ALA A 130 -2.09 -15.20 10.22
CA ALA A 130 -0.68 -15.54 10.48
C ALA A 130 0.13 -14.31 10.95
N ALA A 131 -0.07 -13.15 10.33
CA ALA A 131 0.55 -11.90 10.76
C ALA A 131 0.09 -11.51 12.19
N LEU A 132 -1.20 -11.54 12.47
CA LEU A 132 -1.75 -11.23 13.79
C LEU A 132 -1.26 -12.20 14.89
N LEU A 133 -1.06 -13.48 14.55
CA LEU A 133 -0.47 -14.44 15.48
C LEU A 133 0.95 -14.01 15.87
N LEU A 134 1.82 -13.74 14.89
CA LEU A 134 3.19 -13.28 15.13
C LEU A 134 3.23 -11.96 15.92
N PHE A 135 2.30 -11.06 15.67
CA PHE A 135 2.20 -9.81 16.40
C PHE A 135 1.70 -10.00 17.84
N SER A 136 0.81 -10.96 18.09
CA SER A 136 0.33 -11.29 19.43
C SER A 136 1.42 -11.90 20.33
N GLU A 137 2.40 -12.55 19.74
CA GLU A 137 3.55 -13.14 20.44
C GLU A 137 4.68 -12.12 20.69
N ALA A 138 4.66 -11.00 19.94
CA ALA A 138 5.65 -9.94 20.10
C ALA A 138 5.24 -8.92 21.17
N ARG A 139 6.23 -8.42 21.92
CA ARG A 139 6.00 -7.31 22.86
C ARG A 139 5.99 -6.00 22.08
N LEU A 140 4.83 -5.50 21.76
CA LEU A 140 4.62 -4.31 20.92
C LEU A 140 4.08 -3.13 21.73
N ASP A 141 4.45 -1.91 21.32
CA ASP A 141 3.84 -0.67 21.79
C ASP A 141 2.76 -0.21 20.80
N VAL A 142 2.98 -0.41 19.49
CA VAL A 142 2.05 -0.02 18.43
C VAL A 142 2.04 -1.03 17.28
N LEU A 143 0.83 -1.37 16.85
CA LEU A 143 0.53 -2.17 15.65
C LEU A 143 -0.09 -1.27 14.59
N ILE A 144 0.46 -1.29 13.39
CA ILE A 144 -0.02 -0.54 12.23
C ILE A 144 -0.53 -1.54 11.21
N LEU A 145 -1.82 -1.43 10.85
CA LEU A 145 -2.50 -2.33 9.92
C LEU A 145 -2.91 -1.57 8.66
N GLU A 146 -2.38 -1.96 7.51
CA GLU A 146 -2.85 -1.50 6.22
C GLU A 146 -4.03 -2.34 5.75
N VAL A 147 -5.16 -1.69 5.43
CA VAL A 147 -6.33 -2.33 4.81
C VAL A 147 -5.98 -2.77 3.39
N GLY A 148 -6.26 -4.03 3.07
CA GLY A 148 -6.05 -4.56 1.73
C GLY A 148 -7.08 -4.03 0.74
N LEU A 149 -8.38 -4.12 1.07
CA LEU A 149 -9.47 -3.71 0.19
C LEU A 149 -10.67 -3.15 0.97
N GLY A 150 -11.15 -1.96 0.59
CA GLY A 150 -12.30 -1.35 1.23
C GLY A 150 -12.00 -0.88 2.65
N GLY A 151 -12.49 -1.58 3.63
CA GLY A 151 -12.30 -1.35 5.07
C GLY A 151 -13.25 -2.17 5.93
N ARG A 152 -14.56 -1.96 5.80
CA ARG A 152 -15.62 -2.56 6.64
C ARG A 152 -15.54 -4.09 6.72
N LEU A 153 -15.31 -4.75 5.60
CA LEU A 153 -15.28 -6.21 5.46
C LEU A 153 -13.87 -6.74 5.17
N ASP A 154 -12.84 -5.92 5.38
CA ASP A 154 -11.45 -6.33 5.21
C ASP A 154 -10.98 -7.16 6.42
N ALA A 155 -10.13 -8.15 6.17
CA ALA A 155 -9.63 -9.06 7.19
C ALA A 155 -8.93 -8.35 8.37
N VAL A 156 -8.21 -7.23 8.13
CA VAL A 156 -7.55 -6.48 9.21
C VAL A 156 -8.55 -5.78 10.14
N ASN A 157 -9.79 -5.57 9.69
CA ASN A 157 -10.85 -4.97 10.49
C ASN A 157 -11.41 -5.93 11.58
N LEU A 158 -10.86 -7.15 11.65
CA LEU A 158 -11.03 -8.07 12.78
C LEU A 158 -10.55 -7.44 14.10
N ILE A 159 -9.52 -6.60 14.04
CA ILE A 159 -8.94 -5.93 15.21
C ILE A 159 -9.47 -4.50 15.29
N ASP A 160 -10.01 -4.11 16.44
CA ASP A 160 -10.49 -2.77 16.67
C ASP A 160 -9.36 -1.75 16.73
N ALA A 161 -9.44 -0.70 15.91
CA ALA A 161 -8.46 0.37 15.90
C ALA A 161 -8.63 1.33 17.08
N ASP A 162 -7.52 1.74 17.73
CA ASP A 162 -7.50 2.89 18.62
C ASP A 162 -7.52 4.21 17.83
N VAL A 163 -6.88 4.21 16.65
CA VAL A 163 -6.95 5.30 15.67
C VAL A 163 -7.17 4.73 14.28
N ALA A 164 -8.24 5.16 13.64
CA ALA A 164 -8.53 4.80 12.25
C ALA A 164 -8.14 5.95 11.30
N VAL A 165 -7.43 5.63 10.22
CA VAL A 165 -6.90 6.61 9.25
C VAL A 165 -7.45 6.31 7.87
N ILE A 166 -8.03 7.31 7.22
CA ILE A 166 -8.37 7.30 5.79
C ILE A 166 -7.44 8.26 5.07
N THR A 167 -6.63 7.78 4.13
CA THR A 167 -5.64 8.61 3.40
C THR A 167 -6.27 9.43 2.29
N SER A 168 -6.86 8.77 1.30
CA SER A 168 -7.58 9.40 0.19
C SER A 168 -8.70 8.50 -0.28
N ILE A 169 -9.72 9.08 -0.94
CA ILE A 169 -10.83 8.34 -1.52
C ILE A 169 -10.95 8.71 -2.99
N ASP A 170 -10.79 7.72 -3.87
CA ASP A 170 -11.00 7.86 -5.31
C ASP A 170 -11.55 6.55 -5.87
N ILE A 171 -11.98 6.57 -7.13
CA ILE A 171 -12.55 5.40 -7.82
C ILE A 171 -11.46 4.37 -8.06
N ASP A 172 -11.63 3.21 -7.45
CA ASP A 172 -10.81 2.02 -7.64
C ASP A 172 -11.58 0.79 -7.15
N HIS A 173 -11.26 -0.40 -7.67
CA HIS A 173 -11.90 -1.67 -7.29
C HIS A 173 -13.44 -1.64 -7.38
N VAL A 174 -13.96 -1.10 -8.47
CA VAL A 174 -15.40 -0.83 -8.67
C VAL A 174 -16.28 -2.07 -8.51
N ASP A 175 -15.78 -3.25 -8.88
CA ASP A 175 -16.51 -4.52 -8.77
C ASP A 175 -16.81 -4.92 -7.31
N TYR A 176 -16.08 -4.36 -6.34
CA TYR A 176 -16.20 -4.70 -4.92
C TYR A 176 -16.69 -3.55 -4.05
N LEU A 177 -16.32 -2.32 -4.38
CA LEU A 177 -16.53 -1.15 -3.52
C LEU A 177 -17.62 -0.21 -4.02
N GLY A 178 -18.12 -0.44 -5.25
CA GLY A 178 -19.08 0.44 -5.92
C GLY A 178 -18.41 1.44 -6.86
N THR A 179 -19.25 2.13 -7.64
CA THR A 179 -18.84 2.99 -8.76
C THR A 179 -18.71 4.46 -8.39
N THR A 180 -19.05 4.83 -7.16
CA THR A 180 -19.04 6.21 -6.69
C THR A 180 -18.09 6.41 -5.50
N ARG A 181 -17.57 7.63 -5.34
CA ARG A 181 -16.78 7.99 -4.15
C ARG A 181 -17.59 7.84 -2.85
N GLU A 182 -18.91 7.97 -2.91
CA GLU A 182 -19.81 7.79 -1.75
C GLU A 182 -19.85 6.31 -1.30
N ASP A 183 -19.94 5.37 -2.24
CA ASP A 183 -19.91 3.94 -1.93
C ASP A 183 -18.56 3.55 -1.33
N ILE A 184 -17.46 3.98 -1.97
CA ILE A 184 -16.10 3.70 -1.53
C ILE A 184 -15.82 4.34 -0.17
N GLY A 185 -16.32 5.56 0.07
CA GLY A 185 -16.22 6.26 1.35
C GLY A 185 -16.91 5.52 2.49
N ARG A 186 -18.13 5.01 2.23
CA ARG A 186 -18.88 4.20 3.20
C ARG A 186 -18.14 2.92 3.59
N GLU A 187 -17.60 2.18 2.61
CA GLU A 187 -16.83 0.96 2.87
C GLU A 187 -15.55 1.25 3.66
N LYS A 188 -14.83 2.32 3.32
CA LYS A 188 -13.60 2.70 4.04
C LYS A 188 -13.88 3.18 5.47
N ALA A 189 -14.94 3.96 5.67
CA ALA A 189 -15.34 4.44 6.99
C ALA A 189 -15.70 3.31 7.98
N GLY A 190 -15.96 2.10 7.49
CA GLY A 190 -16.24 0.93 8.30
C GLY A 190 -15.11 0.46 9.23
N ILE A 191 -13.91 1.07 9.13
CA ILE A 191 -12.81 0.87 10.10
C ILE A 191 -12.94 1.79 11.33
N PHE A 192 -13.85 2.76 11.33
CA PHE A 192 -14.05 3.66 12.45
C PHE A 192 -14.69 2.92 13.63
N ARG A 193 -14.43 3.38 14.84
CA ARG A 193 -15.00 2.82 16.07
C ARG A 193 -15.62 3.92 16.93
N PRO A 194 -16.72 3.63 17.65
CA PRO A 194 -17.36 4.59 18.57
C PRO A 194 -16.34 5.13 19.59
N ALA A 195 -16.36 6.43 19.82
CA ALA A 195 -15.48 7.15 20.76
C ALA A 195 -13.96 7.02 20.49
N LYS A 196 -13.54 6.32 19.41
CA LYS A 196 -12.13 6.25 18.97
C LYS A 196 -11.85 7.30 17.91
N ARG A 197 -10.62 7.83 17.90
CA ARG A 197 -10.23 8.88 16.96
C ARG A 197 -10.20 8.36 15.53
N ALA A 198 -10.85 9.09 14.62
CA ALA A 198 -10.75 8.91 13.18
C ALA A 198 -10.00 10.10 12.56
N VAL A 199 -9.13 9.83 11.58
CA VAL A 199 -8.33 10.82 10.84
C VAL A 199 -8.62 10.66 9.35
N CYS A 200 -8.98 11.75 8.67
CA CYS A 200 -9.24 11.77 7.23
C CYS A 200 -8.28 12.73 6.53
N GLY A 201 -7.44 12.17 5.65
CA GLY A 201 -6.48 12.89 4.80
C GLY A 201 -7.03 13.26 3.42
N ASP A 202 -8.31 12.95 3.14
CA ASP A 202 -8.97 13.40 1.93
C ASP A 202 -9.48 14.84 2.12
N PRO A 203 -9.04 15.82 1.28
CA PRO A 203 -9.47 17.21 1.43
C PRO A 203 -10.96 17.43 1.12
N ASN A 204 -11.56 16.51 0.35
CA ASN A 204 -12.97 16.54 -0.04
C ASN A 204 -13.63 15.19 0.29
N PRO A 205 -13.76 14.81 1.57
CA PRO A 205 -14.27 13.51 1.95
C PRO A 205 -15.73 13.35 1.50
N PRO A 206 -16.12 12.15 1.01
CA PRO A 206 -17.51 11.85 0.70
C PRO A 206 -18.45 12.09 1.91
N GLN A 207 -19.68 12.49 1.65
CA GLN A 207 -20.65 12.75 2.71
C GLN A 207 -20.97 11.46 3.50
N SER A 208 -21.00 10.31 2.83
CA SER A 208 -21.20 8.99 3.47
C SER A 208 -20.18 8.68 4.56
N LEU A 209 -18.92 9.12 4.42
CA LEU A 209 -17.90 8.97 5.45
C LEU A 209 -18.18 9.87 6.65
N LEU A 210 -18.59 11.12 6.40
CA LEU A 210 -18.93 12.09 7.46
C LEU A 210 -20.16 11.62 8.26
N ASP A 211 -21.18 11.17 7.55
CA ASP A 211 -22.42 10.67 8.15
C ASP A 211 -22.16 9.41 8.99
N HIS A 212 -21.32 8.50 8.50
CA HIS A 212 -20.96 7.30 9.26
C HIS A 212 -20.21 7.67 10.54
N ALA A 213 -19.21 8.55 10.48
CA ALA A 213 -18.48 9.00 11.66
C ALA A 213 -19.40 9.64 12.70
N ALA A 214 -20.34 10.48 12.26
CA ALA A 214 -21.34 11.12 13.12
C ALA A 214 -22.30 10.09 13.72
N ALA A 215 -22.82 9.15 12.93
CA ALA A 215 -23.78 8.14 13.35
C ALA A 215 -23.25 7.22 14.44
N ILE A 216 -21.95 6.84 14.38
CA ILE A 216 -21.32 5.97 15.39
C ILE A 216 -20.64 6.76 16.53
N GLY A 217 -20.63 8.09 16.48
CA GLY A 217 -19.95 8.93 17.48
C GLY A 217 -18.43 8.82 17.44
N ALA A 218 -17.82 8.60 16.26
CA ALA A 218 -16.38 8.63 16.09
C ALA A 218 -15.89 10.08 15.93
N PRO A 219 -15.00 10.58 16.84
CA PRO A 219 -14.50 11.94 16.73
C PRO A 219 -13.52 12.03 15.55
N LEU A 220 -13.95 12.68 14.45
CA LEU A 220 -13.25 12.76 13.18
C LEU A 220 -12.41 14.05 13.06
N TRP A 221 -11.12 13.91 12.77
CA TRP A 221 -10.24 15.01 12.32
C TRP A 221 -10.04 14.97 10.81
N ARG A 222 -10.18 16.11 10.16
CA ARG A 222 -10.10 16.24 8.70
C ARG A 222 -8.99 17.19 8.30
N ILE A 223 -8.25 16.80 7.27
CA ILE A 223 -7.25 17.68 6.65
C ILE A 223 -7.94 18.94 6.09
N GLY A 224 -7.28 20.09 6.20
CA GLY A 224 -7.80 21.39 5.77
C GLY A 224 -8.84 22.02 6.74
N ARG A 225 -9.25 21.31 7.80
CA ARG A 225 -10.18 21.79 8.82
C ARG A 225 -9.61 21.69 10.23
N ASP A 226 -9.26 20.47 10.64
CA ASP A 226 -8.81 20.17 12.02
C ASP A 226 -7.29 20.06 12.08
N TYR A 227 -6.66 19.75 10.96
CA TYR A 227 -5.21 19.76 10.79
C TYR A 227 -4.84 20.14 9.35
N GLY A 228 -3.59 20.56 9.16
CA GLY A 228 -3.13 20.97 7.85
C GLY A 228 -1.61 21.05 7.75
N TYR A 229 -1.14 21.42 6.56
CA TYR A 229 0.28 21.59 6.29
C TYR A 229 0.50 22.69 5.25
N ALA A 230 1.71 23.28 5.27
CA ALA A 230 2.16 24.20 4.23
C ALA A 230 3.65 23.96 3.94
N ALA A 231 4.02 23.95 2.65
CA ALA A 231 5.41 23.97 2.23
C ALA A 231 6.01 25.38 2.40
N GLU A 232 7.23 25.45 2.95
CA GLU A 232 7.94 26.70 3.24
C GLU A 232 9.40 26.58 2.76
N GLY A 233 9.60 26.82 1.46
CA GLY A 233 10.92 26.65 0.83
C GLY A 233 11.41 25.20 0.89
N ALA A 234 12.53 24.96 1.58
CA ALA A 234 13.13 23.63 1.74
C ALA A 234 12.56 22.83 2.93
N GLN A 235 11.59 23.36 3.63
CA GLN A 235 10.96 22.78 4.80
C GLN A 235 9.43 22.86 4.67
N TRP A 236 8.72 22.28 5.63
CA TRP A 236 7.29 22.41 5.73
C TRP A 236 6.83 22.53 7.18
N ARG A 237 5.63 23.00 7.38
CA ARG A 237 4.98 23.06 8.68
C ARG A 237 3.75 22.17 8.70
N TYR A 238 3.47 21.65 9.88
CA TYR A 238 2.24 20.95 10.22
C TYR A 238 1.53 21.71 11.33
N GLU A 239 0.23 21.84 11.25
CA GLU A 239 -0.63 22.39 12.30
C GLU A 239 -1.75 21.36 12.56
N GLY A 240 -1.94 21.01 13.83
CA GLY A 240 -2.94 20.01 14.19
C GLY A 240 -3.30 20.05 15.69
N PRO A 241 -4.18 19.15 16.14
CA PRO A 241 -4.65 19.13 17.53
C PRO A 241 -3.55 18.88 18.56
N GLY A 242 -2.43 18.30 18.15
CA GLY A 242 -1.24 18.13 18.99
C GLY A 242 -0.36 19.38 19.08
N GLY A 243 -0.73 20.47 18.40
CA GLY A 243 0.03 21.70 18.27
C GLY A 243 0.70 21.85 16.90
N ALA A 244 1.35 22.99 16.70
CA ALA A 244 2.10 23.28 15.48
C ALA A 244 3.52 22.72 15.53
N ARG A 245 4.01 22.21 14.39
CA ARG A 245 5.39 21.77 14.19
C ARG A 245 5.98 22.51 12.99
N TYR A 246 7.00 23.29 13.23
CA TYR A 246 7.67 24.13 12.24
C TYR A 246 9.01 23.53 11.82
N GLY A 247 9.50 23.92 10.65
CA GLY A 247 10.82 23.53 10.16
C GLY A 247 10.97 22.02 10.01
N LEU A 248 9.91 21.33 9.57
CA LEU A 248 9.96 19.90 9.28
C LEU A 248 10.70 19.65 7.96
N PRO A 249 11.60 18.67 7.89
CA PRO A 249 12.19 18.24 6.61
C PRO A 249 11.12 17.58 5.75
N PHE A 250 11.21 17.71 4.41
CA PHE A 250 10.37 16.91 3.52
C PHE A 250 10.58 15.43 3.78
N PRO A 251 9.52 14.60 3.68
CA PRO A 251 9.66 13.14 3.71
C PRO A 251 10.66 12.66 2.65
N ALA A 252 11.44 11.62 2.95
CA ALA A 252 12.32 10.99 1.97
C ALA A 252 11.54 10.36 0.80
N LEU A 253 10.25 10.02 1.00
CA LEU A 253 9.35 9.62 -0.08
C LEU A 253 9.03 10.83 -0.97
N ARG A 254 9.24 10.68 -2.26
CA ARG A 254 9.11 11.78 -3.24
C ARG A 254 7.67 11.95 -3.74
N GLY A 255 7.33 13.19 -4.10
CA GLY A 255 6.04 13.59 -4.65
C GLY A 255 5.27 14.52 -3.71
N ALA A 256 4.59 15.53 -4.28
CA ALA A 256 3.86 16.54 -3.52
C ALA A 256 2.78 15.93 -2.60
N HIS A 257 2.14 14.85 -3.04
CA HIS A 257 1.13 14.11 -2.27
C HIS A 257 1.69 13.49 -0.97
N GLN A 258 3.01 13.30 -0.87
CA GLN A 258 3.62 12.75 0.34
C GLN A 258 3.56 13.70 1.54
N LEU A 259 3.44 15.02 1.31
CA LEU A 259 3.18 15.97 2.40
C LEU A 259 1.80 15.75 3.03
N GLY A 260 0.78 15.49 2.23
CA GLY A 260 -0.55 15.14 2.72
C GLY A 260 -0.54 13.82 3.51
N ASN A 261 0.19 12.81 3.01
CA ASN A 261 0.37 11.54 3.72
C ASN A 261 1.12 11.75 5.06
N ALA A 262 2.17 12.58 5.08
CA ALA A 262 2.92 12.91 6.28
C ALA A 262 2.07 13.70 7.29
N ALA A 263 1.28 14.68 6.84
CA ALA A 263 0.37 15.42 7.71
C ALA A 263 -0.70 14.49 8.33
N THR A 264 -1.20 13.53 7.53
CA THR A 264 -2.16 12.53 7.99
C THR A 264 -1.53 11.56 9.01
N ALA A 265 -0.28 11.15 8.78
CA ALA A 265 0.48 10.35 9.75
C ALA A 265 0.70 11.13 11.06
N LEU A 266 1.07 12.42 10.98
CA LEU A 266 1.25 13.25 12.17
C LEU A 266 -0.05 13.48 12.95
N ALA A 267 -1.19 13.60 12.27
CA ALA A 267 -2.50 13.66 12.92
C ALA A 267 -2.82 12.36 13.69
N ALA A 268 -2.45 11.19 13.13
CA ALA A 268 -2.58 9.92 13.83
C ALA A 268 -1.61 9.82 15.05
N VAL A 269 -0.39 10.33 14.92
CA VAL A 269 0.57 10.44 16.04
C VAL A 269 -0.01 11.34 17.13
N ASP A 270 -0.59 12.49 16.78
CA ASP A 270 -1.23 13.38 17.74
C ASP A 270 -2.41 12.73 18.47
N ALA A 271 -3.15 11.86 17.79
CA ALA A 271 -4.28 11.12 18.37
C ALA A 271 -3.84 10.15 19.49
N LEU A 272 -2.61 9.66 19.46
CA LEU A 272 -2.04 8.73 20.45
C LEU A 272 -1.04 9.39 21.39
N ARG A 273 -0.87 10.73 21.37
CA ARG A 273 0.20 11.44 22.09
C ARG A 273 0.24 11.19 23.60
N GLU A 274 -0.91 10.92 24.22
CA GLU A 274 -1.01 10.64 25.67
C GLU A 274 -0.50 9.24 26.01
N ARG A 275 -0.71 8.27 25.10
CA ARG A 275 -0.28 6.88 25.27
C ARG A 275 1.12 6.64 24.71
N LEU A 276 1.44 7.23 23.56
CA LEU A 276 2.69 7.08 22.82
C LEU A 276 3.28 8.47 22.48
N PRO A 277 3.92 9.15 23.41
CA PRO A 277 4.47 10.49 23.18
C PRO A 277 5.65 10.46 22.22
N VAL A 278 5.58 11.26 21.14
CA VAL A 278 6.62 11.36 20.12
C VAL A 278 7.26 12.73 20.14
N SER A 279 8.57 12.80 20.31
CA SER A 279 9.34 14.04 20.30
C SER A 279 9.43 14.66 18.91
N ALA A 280 9.65 15.98 18.84
CA ALA A 280 9.90 16.68 17.58
C ALA A 280 11.14 16.13 16.83
N GLY A 281 12.16 15.67 17.57
CA GLY A 281 13.33 15.01 17.01
C GLY A 281 12.96 13.70 16.30
N ALA A 282 12.18 12.84 16.95
CA ALA A 282 11.72 11.56 16.39
C ALA A 282 10.87 11.76 15.13
N VAL A 283 10.03 12.81 15.10
CA VAL A 283 9.27 13.16 13.88
C VAL A 283 10.21 13.51 12.73
N ARG A 284 11.20 14.40 12.96
CA ARG A 284 12.17 14.79 11.91
C ARG A 284 12.96 13.58 11.40
N GLU A 285 13.50 12.80 12.32
CA GLU A 285 14.23 11.56 11.98
C GLU A 285 13.36 10.57 11.21
N GLY A 286 12.11 10.39 11.63
CA GLY A 286 11.16 9.50 10.95
C GLY A 286 10.87 9.93 9.52
N LEU A 287 10.68 11.24 9.28
CA LEU A 287 10.43 11.77 7.94
C LEU A 287 11.63 11.63 6.99
N VAL A 288 12.85 11.85 7.49
CA VAL A 288 14.08 11.78 6.67
C VAL A 288 14.49 10.35 6.36
N HIS A 289 14.18 9.40 7.26
CA HIS A 289 14.61 8.00 7.11
C HIS A 289 13.49 7.05 6.69
N VAL A 290 12.31 7.56 6.32
CA VAL A 290 11.25 6.70 5.80
C VAL A 290 11.66 6.12 4.45
N GLU A 291 11.57 4.81 4.33
CA GLU A 291 11.82 4.08 3.10
C GLU A 291 10.61 3.22 2.73
N LEU A 292 10.24 3.25 1.45
CA LEU A 292 9.21 2.39 0.90
C LEU A 292 9.50 2.14 -0.58
N ALA A 293 9.81 0.92 -0.92
CA ALA A 293 10.10 0.55 -2.29
C ALA A 293 8.89 0.77 -3.21
N GLY A 294 9.16 1.17 -4.45
CA GLY A 294 8.13 1.36 -5.47
C GLY A 294 7.21 2.58 -5.26
N ARG A 295 7.63 3.56 -4.48
CA ARG A 295 6.92 4.85 -4.32
C ARG A 295 7.83 5.98 -4.78
N PHE A 296 7.81 6.25 -6.07
CA PHE A 296 8.76 7.13 -6.75
C PHE A 296 10.21 6.87 -6.31
N GLN A 297 10.53 5.60 -6.18
CA GLN A 297 11.87 5.15 -5.78
C GLN A 297 12.85 5.42 -6.91
N VAL A 298 13.89 6.20 -6.64
CA VAL A 298 14.97 6.46 -7.59
C VAL A 298 16.14 5.56 -7.23
N LEU A 299 16.50 4.65 -8.15
CA LEU A 299 17.68 3.83 -7.97
C LEU A 299 18.95 4.63 -8.33
N PRO A 300 20.05 4.45 -7.58
CA PRO A 300 21.31 5.09 -7.89
C PRO A 300 21.88 4.58 -9.22
N GLY A 301 22.54 5.46 -9.98
CA GLY A 301 23.19 5.12 -11.25
C GLY A 301 22.79 6.01 -12.41
N ARG A 302 23.27 5.65 -13.59
CA ARG A 302 22.96 6.27 -14.88
C ARG A 302 22.67 5.18 -15.91
N PRO A 303 21.55 5.26 -16.65
CA PRO A 303 20.47 6.26 -16.55
C PRO A 303 19.76 6.25 -15.20
N ALA A 304 19.04 7.34 -14.87
CA ALA A 304 18.20 7.41 -13.69
C ALA A 304 17.01 6.44 -13.84
N ILE A 305 16.79 5.57 -12.85
CA ILE A 305 15.68 4.61 -12.85
C ILE A 305 14.69 5.01 -11.77
N VAL A 306 13.44 5.23 -12.18
CA VAL A 306 12.30 5.54 -11.29
C VAL A 306 11.38 4.33 -11.25
N LEU A 307 11.00 3.89 -10.05
CA LEU A 307 10.07 2.80 -9.82
C LEU A 307 8.86 3.33 -9.06
N ASP A 308 7.66 3.19 -9.62
CA ASP A 308 6.42 3.64 -9.00
C ASP A 308 5.25 2.68 -9.29
N VAL A 309 4.53 2.24 -8.26
CA VAL A 309 3.40 1.31 -8.40
C VAL A 309 2.09 1.98 -8.84
N ALA A 310 2.12 3.20 -9.35
CA ALA A 310 0.93 3.89 -9.87
C ALA A 310 0.16 3.01 -10.86
N HIS A 311 -1.13 2.72 -10.56
CA HIS A 311 -1.97 1.78 -11.30
C HIS A 311 -3.44 2.23 -11.38
N ASN A 312 -3.73 3.47 -11.04
CA ASN A 312 -5.04 4.10 -11.21
C ASN A 312 -4.85 5.56 -11.67
N PRO A 313 -5.89 6.22 -12.15
CA PRO A 313 -5.76 7.57 -12.74
C PRO A 313 -5.21 8.62 -11.77
N GLN A 314 -5.58 8.58 -10.49
CA GLN A 314 -5.07 9.53 -9.49
C GLN A 314 -3.57 9.34 -9.26
N ALA A 315 -3.11 8.10 -9.07
CA ALA A 315 -1.70 7.79 -8.89
C ALA A 315 -0.87 8.09 -10.15
N ALA A 316 -1.43 7.84 -11.35
CA ALA A 316 -0.78 8.15 -12.62
C ALA A 316 -0.54 9.66 -12.79
N ARG A 317 -1.54 10.51 -12.45
CA ARG A 317 -1.36 11.96 -12.43
C ARG A 317 -0.26 12.39 -11.44
N ALA A 318 -0.27 11.86 -10.22
CA ALA A 318 0.75 12.15 -9.23
C ALA A 318 2.17 11.74 -9.68
N LEU A 319 2.29 10.59 -10.38
CA LEU A 319 3.54 10.15 -10.99
C LEU A 319 3.98 11.13 -12.11
N ALA A 320 3.08 11.51 -13.02
CA ALA A 320 3.36 12.44 -14.11
C ALA A 320 3.86 13.80 -13.58
N ASP A 321 3.20 14.33 -12.54
CA ASP A 321 3.59 15.58 -11.87
C ASP A 321 4.98 15.46 -11.24
N THR A 322 5.25 14.34 -10.54
CA THR A 322 6.53 14.12 -9.87
C THR A 322 7.67 13.93 -10.88
N LEU A 323 7.43 13.22 -12.00
CA LEU A 323 8.37 13.12 -13.12
C LEU A 323 8.73 14.49 -13.69
N SER A 324 7.77 15.40 -13.74
CA SER A 324 7.96 16.76 -14.26
C SER A 324 8.85 17.63 -13.36
N THR A 325 8.89 17.34 -12.06
CA THR A 325 9.68 18.11 -11.08
C THR A 325 11.10 17.56 -10.86
N MET A 326 11.45 16.42 -11.45
CA MET A 326 12.79 15.80 -11.31
C MET A 326 13.94 16.56 -12.02
N GLY A 327 13.64 17.59 -12.78
CA GLY A 327 14.60 18.26 -13.66
C GLY A 327 14.50 17.76 -15.11
N TYR A 328 15.43 18.21 -15.94
CA TYR A 328 15.44 17.91 -17.38
C TYR A 328 16.10 16.56 -17.67
N PHE A 329 15.40 15.74 -18.44
CA PHE A 329 15.91 14.50 -19.04
C PHE A 329 15.59 14.55 -20.55
N PRO A 330 16.57 14.28 -21.45
CA PRO A 330 16.34 14.28 -22.90
C PRO A 330 15.21 13.33 -23.31
N ARG A 331 15.16 12.13 -22.70
CA ARG A 331 14.10 11.14 -22.93
C ARG A 331 13.69 10.47 -21.62
N THR A 332 12.42 10.08 -21.57
CA THR A 332 11.89 9.18 -20.54
C THR A 332 11.39 7.90 -21.22
N LEU A 333 11.99 6.76 -20.88
CA LEU A 333 11.62 5.45 -21.37
C LEU A 333 10.68 4.79 -20.33
N GLY A 334 9.45 4.48 -20.72
CA GLY A 334 8.43 3.88 -19.84
C GLY A 334 8.42 2.37 -19.94
N VAL A 335 8.66 1.65 -18.85
CA VAL A 335 8.44 0.20 -18.75
C VAL A 335 7.09 -0.01 -18.11
N PHE A 336 6.14 -0.58 -18.87
CA PHE A 336 4.74 -0.58 -18.49
C PHE A 336 4.07 -1.95 -18.62
N GLY A 337 3.40 -2.35 -17.59
CA GLY A 337 2.49 -3.49 -17.52
C GLY A 337 1.44 -3.25 -16.47
N MET A 338 0.19 -3.68 -16.71
CA MET A 338 -0.94 -3.35 -15.85
C MET A 338 -1.92 -4.51 -15.74
N LEU A 339 -2.75 -4.52 -14.71
CA LEU A 339 -3.83 -5.48 -14.56
C LEU A 339 -5.02 -5.08 -15.46
N ALA A 340 -5.72 -6.06 -16.02
CA ALA A 340 -6.81 -5.85 -16.97
C ALA A 340 -8.07 -5.24 -16.33
N ASP A 341 -8.24 -5.41 -15.03
CA ASP A 341 -9.35 -4.86 -14.24
C ASP A 341 -9.16 -3.39 -13.85
N LYS A 342 -8.08 -2.75 -14.30
CA LYS A 342 -7.78 -1.34 -14.03
C LYS A 342 -8.07 -0.46 -15.25
N ASP A 343 -8.24 0.83 -14.99
CA ASP A 343 -8.47 1.85 -16.04
C ASP A 343 -7.15 2.18 -16.76
N ILE A 344 -6.77 1.31 -17.71
CA ILE A 344 -5.54 1.42 -18.48
C ILE A 344 -5.54 2.71 -19.31
N ASP A 345 -6.68 3.04 -19.93
CA ASP A 345 -6.80 4.18 -20.84
C ASP A 345 -6.57 5.51 -20.12
N ALA A 346 -7.16 5.67 -18.94
CA ALA A 346 -6.95 6.87 -18.14
C ALA A 346 -5.52 6.98 -17.58
N VAL A 347 -4.88 5.86 -17.24
CA VAL A 347 -3.47 5.83 -16.81
C VAL A 347 -2.55 6.21 -17.97
N VAL A 348 -2.78 5.67 -19.16
CA VAL A 348 -2.05 6.03 -20.39
C VAL A 348 -2.22 7.52 -20.70
N THR A 349 -3.44 8.01 -20.70
CA THR A 349 -3.74 9.44 -20.95
C THR A 349 -2.95 10.37 -20.02
N ALA A 350 -2.85 10.01 -18.73
CA ALA A 350 -2.13 10.81 -17.76
C ALA A 350 -0.60 10.82 -17.98
N LEU A 351 -0.03 9.70 -18.46
CA LEU A 351 1.42 9.51 -18.54
C LEU A 351 2.00 9.68 -19.95
N ALA A 352 1.20 9.54 -21.02
CA ALA A 352 1.67 9.67 -22.39
C ALA A 352 2.44 11.00 -22.66
N PRO A 353 2.05 12.16 -22.11
CA PRO A 353 2.82 13.40 -22.30
C PRO A 353 4.22 13.42 -21.64
N ARG A 354 4.57 12.40 -20.85
CA ARG A 354 5.82 12.32 -20.08
C ARG A 354 6.75 11.20 -20.54
N ILE A 355 6.30 10.37 -21.46
CA ILE A 355 7.02 9.15 -21.89
C ILE A 355 7.30 9.26 -23.39
N ASP A 356 8.57 9.17 -23.77
CA ASP A 356 9.00 9.28 -25.16
C ASP A 356 9.03 7.91 -25.88
N ALA A 357 9.28 6.83 -25.15
CA ALA A 357 9.26 5.47 -25.69
C ALA A 357 8.70 4.48 -24.67
N TRP A 358 7.87 3.54 -25.13
CA TRP A 358 7.15 2.59 -24.32
C TRP A 358 7.65 1.17 -24.53
N TYR A 359 8.01 0.49 -23.46
CA TYR A 359 8.45 -0.90 -23.38
C TYR A 359 7.38 -1.66 -22.60
N VAL A 360 6.49 -2.33 -23.32
CA VAL A 360 5.30 -2.93 -22.72
C VAL A 360 5.41 -4.44 -22.63
N ALA A 361 4.82 -5.02 -21.60
CA ALA A 361 4.75 -6.46 -21.46
C ALA A 361 3.48 -6.88 -20.70
N PRO A 362 2.98 -8.12 -20.94
CA PRO A 362 1.88 -8.66 -20.16
C PRO A 362 2.33 -8.95 -18.73
N LEU A 363 1.36 -8.94 -17.81
CA LEU A 363 1.61 -9.39 -16.44
C LEU A 363 1.19 -10.86 -16.28
N PRO A 364 1.86 -11.62 -15.40
CA PRO A 364 1.51 -13.02 -15.14
C PRO A 364 0.14 -13.15 -14.47
N GLY A 365 -0.49 -14.31 -14.68
CA GLY A 365 -1.76 -14.67 -14.06
C GLY A 365 -2.98 -14.14 -14.81
N PRO A 366 -4.19 -14.58 -14.42
CA PRO A 366 -5.43 -14.34 -15.16
C PRO A 366 -5.89 -12.87 -15.15
N ARG A 367 -5.36 -12.05 -14.23
CA ARG A 367 -5.68 -10.63 -14.15
C ARG A 367 -4.73 -9.75 -14.95
N GLY A 368 -3.63 -10.27 -15.51
CA GLY A 368 -2.70 -9.49 -16.31
C GLY A 368 -3.33 -9.01 -17.60
N ALA A 369 -3.17 -7.72 -17.96
CA ALA A 369 -3.52 -7.26 -19.29
C ALA A 369 -2.55 -7.82 -20.32
N SER A 370 -3.07 -8.21 -21.50
CA SER A 370 -2.24 -8.64 -22.63
C SER A 370 -1.49 -7.44 -23.24
N SER A 371 -0.34 -7.71 -23.88
CA SER A 371 0.37 -6.67 -24.64
C SER A 371 -0.53 -5.99 -25.64
N ALA A 372 -1.36 -6.74 -26.39
CA ALA A 372 -2.28 -6.18 -27.37
C ALA A 372 -3.28 -5.17 -26.75
N ARG A 373 -3.80 -5.45 -25.54
CA ARG A 373 -4.69 -4.50 -24.85
C ARG A 373 -3.94 -3.21 -24.45
N ILE A 374 -2.69 -3.34 -24.00
CA ILE A 374 -1.85 -2.20 -23.62
C ILE A 374 -1.48 -1.38 -24.86
N GLU A 375 -1.05 -2.02 -25.94
CA GLU A 375 -0.71 -1.37 -27.21
C GLU A 375 -1.91 -0.62 -27.80
N ALA A 376 -3.11 -1.21 -27.77
CA ALA A 376 -4.34 -0.55 -28.19
C ALA A 376 -4.60 0.72 -27.37
N ALA A 377 -4.50 0.66 -26.03
CA ALA A 377 -4.68 1.82 -25.17
C ALA A 377 -3.68 2.93 -25.47
N LEU A 378 -2.41 2.59 -25.73
CA LEU A 378 -1.37 3.56 -26.09
C LEU A 378 -1.66 4.23 -27.43
N THR A 379 -2.06 3.44 -28.46
CA THR A 379 -2.39 3.96 -29.78
C THR A 379 -3.62 4.86 -29.74
N ASP A 380 -4.68 4.42 -29.05
CA ASP A 380 -5.89 5.21 -28.83
C ASP A 380 -5.60 6.50 -28.01
N GLY A 381 -4.64 6.44 -27.10
CA GLY A 381 -4.11 7.58 -26.34
C GLY A 381 -3.18 8.50 -27.15
N GLY A 382 -2.99 8.26 -28.46
CA GLY A 382 -2.20 9.11 -29.35
C GLY A 382 -0.70 8.86 -29.34
N VAL A 383 -0.24 7.75 -28.74
CA VAL A 383 1.17 7.35 -28.79
C VAL A 383 1.49 6.76 -30.17
N ALA A 384 2.54 7.26 -30.82
CA ALA A 384 2.95 6.76 -32.14
C ALA A 384 3.43 5.28 -32.04
N GLU A 385 2.97 4.40 -32.94
CA GLU A 385 3.33 2.98 -32.95
C GLU A 385 4.85 2.72 -32.89
N ARG A 386 5.63 3.54 -33.61
CA ARG A 386 7.10 3.45 -33.60
C ARG A 386 7.74 3.68 -32.22
N SER A 387 7.00 4.28 -31.28
CA SER A 387 7.44 4.51 -29.90
C SER A 387 6.99 3.39 -28.96
N ILE A 388 6.31 2.36 -29.45
CA ILE A 388 5.79 1.24 -28.66
C ILE A 388 6.54 -0.03 -29.04
N ARG A 389 7.06 -0.74 -28.04
CA ARG A 389 7.75 -2.03 -28.22
C ARG A 389 7.21 -3.04 -27.21
N ALA A 390 6.72 -4.16 -27.69
CA ALA A 390 6.20 -5.24 -26.86
C ALA A 390 7.24 -6.32 -26.60
N PHE A 391 7.23 -6.88 -25.40
CA PHE A 391 8.13 -7.91 -24.90
C PHE A 391 7.35 -9.05 -24.25
N ALA A 392 8.00 -10.20 -24.05
CA ALA A 392 7.36 -11.37 -23.45
C ALA A 392 7.07 -11.18 -21.94
N ASP A 393 7.92 -10.44 -21.24
CA ASP A 393 7.79 -10.13 -19.80
C ASP A 393 8.43 -8.78 -19.45
N ILE A 394 8.12 -8.29 -18.25
CA ILE A 394 8.63 -7.00 -17.75
C ILE A 394 10.16 -6.98 -17.59
N GLY A 395 10.79 -8.11 -17.28
CA GLY A 395 12.24 -8.20 -17.15
C GLY A 395 12.92 -7.90 -18.48
N GLN A 396 12.44 -8.51 -19.57
CA GLN A 396 12.93 -8.26 -20.93
C GLN A 396 12.64 -6.82 -21.39
N ALA A 397 11.43 -6.30 -21.08
CA ALA A 397 11.09 -4.91 -21.39
C ALA A 397 12.02 -3.92 -20.68
N PHE A 398 12.34 -4.18 -19.40
CA PHE A 398 13.25 -3.36 -18.61
C PHE A 398 14.69 -3.43 -19.13
N ASP A 399 15.20 -4.63 -19.42
CA ASP A 399 16.54 -4.81 -19.98
C ASP A 399 16.69 -4.12 -21.34
N ALA A 400 15.66 -4.19 -22.21
CA ALA A 400 15.64 -3.49 -23.48
C ALA A 400 15.63 -1.96 -23.30
N ALA A 401 14.78 -1.43 -22.41
CA ALA A 401 14.76 0.00 -22.10
C ALA A 401 16.13 0.48 -21.57
N ARG A 402 16.77 -0.31 -20.73
CA ARG A 402 18.10 -0.01 -20.18
C ARG A 402 19.21 -0.01 -21.25
N ASN A 403 19.14 -0.93 -22.21
CA ASN A 403 20.11 -1.00 -23.31
C ASN A 403 19.93 0.16 -24.31
N ASP A 404 18.73 0.66 -24.50
CA ASP A 404 18.40 1.76 -25.42
C ASP A 404 18.61 3.15 -24.79
N ALA A 405 18.67 3.22 -23.45
CA ALA A 405 18.83 4.47 -22.72
C ALA A 405 20.27 4.97 -22.75
N ASN A 406 20.45 6.28 -22.97
CA ASN A 406 21.71 6.97 -22.70
C ASN A 406 21.84 7.27 -21.21
N GLU A 407 23.04 7.59 -20.74
CA GLU A 407 23.31 7.93 -19.33
C GLU A 407 22.50 9.12 -18.81
N THR A 408 22.11 10.05 -19.70
CA THR A 408 21.33 11.24 -19.37
C THR A 408 19.83 11.02 -19.47
N ASP A 409 19.36 9.88 -19.96
CA ASP A 409 17.95 9.53 -20.05
C ASP A 409 17.41 9.10 -18.69
N ARG A 410 16.11 8.94 -18.63
CA ARG A 410 15.38 8.41 -17.46
C ARG A 410 14.55 7.20 -17.88
N ILE A 411 14.57 6.16 -17.08
CA ILE A 411 13.67 5.00 -17.19
C ILE A 411 12.65 5.09 -16.07
N ALA A 412 11.36 4.95 -16.41
CA ALA A 412 10.27 4.89 -15.42
C ALA A 412 9.54 3.56 -15.57
N ALA A 413 9.55 2.71 -14.52
CA ALA A 413 8.79 1.47 -14.50
C ALA A 413 7.57 1.64 -13.58
N PHE A 414 6.36 1.40 -14.15
CA PHE A 414 5.09 1.66 -13.47
C PHE A 414 3.93 0.81 -14.00
N GLY A 415 2.75 0.94 -13.38
CA GLY A 415 1.48 0.34 -13.79
C GLY A 415 0.98 -0.79 -12.88
N SER A 416 1.85 -1.39 -12.08
CA SER A 416 1.47 -2.45 -11.13
C SER A 416 2.59 -2.72 -10.13
N PHE A 417 2.27 -3.28 -8.98
CA PHE A 417 3.27 -3.88 -8.07
C PHE A 417 4.08 -4.97 -8.78
N LEU A 418 3.44 -5.80 -9.61
CA LEU A 418 4.11 -6.85 -10.38
C LEU A 418 5.13 -6.26 -11.37
N THR A 419 4.79 -5.17 -12.04
CA THR A 419 5.71 -4.46 -12.95
C THR A 419 6.92 -3.93 -12.20
N VAL A 420 6.68 -3.24 -11.10
CA VAL A 420 7.76 -2.65 -10.29
C VAL A 420 8.63 -3.72 -9.64
N GLY A 421 8.03 -4.80 -9.12
CA GLY A 421 8.75 -5.93 -8.54
C GLY A 421 9.68 -6.60 -9.57
N ALA A 422 9.17 -6.88 -10.77
CA ALA A 422 9.96 -7.48 -11.85
C ALA A 422 11.09 -6.55 -12.34
N ALA A 423 10.80 -5.25 -12.49
CA ALA A 423 11.81 -4.25 -12.86
C ALA A 423 12.90 -4.10 -11.78
N LEU A 424 12.51 -4.09 -10.50
CA LEU A 424 13.46 -4.03 -9.37
C LEU A 424 14.34 -5.29 -9.30
N ALA A 425 13.75 -6.47 -9.51
CA ALA A 425 14.49 -7.73 -9.59
C ALA A 425 15.48 -7.74 -10.77
N ALA A 426 15.08 -7.22 -11.94
CA ALA A 426 15.95 -7.08 -13.10
C ALA A 426 17.09 -6.07 -12.84
N ALA A 427 16.79 -4.95 -12.18
CA ALA A 427 17.80 -3.96 -11.83
C ALA A 427 18.89 -4.50 -10.87
N ARG A 428 18.52 -5.41 -9.95
CA ARG A 428 19.43 -6.05 -8.97
C ARG A 428 20.30 -7.16 -9.55
N ARG A 429 19.96 -7.75 -10.70
CA ARG A 429 20.70 -8.86 -11.32
C ARG A 429 22.03 -8.46 -11.97
N ARG A 430 22.36 -7.17 -12.07
CA ARG A 430 23.65 -6.72 -12.61
C ARG A 430 24.58 -6.24 -11.50
N PRO A 431 25.88 -6.63 -11.58
CA PRO A 431 26.93 -6.13 -10.70
C PRO A 431 27.17 -4.63 -10.89
#